data_2619e4d507cd3d7f692165336eab012e
#
_entry.id   2619e4d507cd3d7f692165336eab012e
#
_cell.length_a   1.000
_cell.length_b   1.000
_cell.length_c   1.000
_cell.angle_alpha   90.00
_cell.angle_beta   90.00
_cell.angle_gamma   90.00
#
_symmetry.space_group_name_H-M   'P 1'
#
loop_
_entity.id
_entity.type
_entity.pdbx_description
1 polymer ?
#
loop_
_entity_poly.entity_id
_entity_poly.type
_entity_poly.pdbx_seq_one_letter_code
_entity_poly.pdbx_strand_id
1 'polypeptide(L)'
;MAYITRELERKFLKLNDFFKVILVTGARQVGKTTMLKHLAGSDRTYVTMDNTMARDLAQSDPVLFFQTYKPPILIDEVQKAPELFEQIKIICDESDEKGLIWLTGSQQYNMMKRVRETLAGRIGILELYSLSAREKAGLVFDTDLDFSFATLQARQRKVPKNDVIQVFQHIWEGGMPQVQGVDDELRQEYFNSYIDTYLMRDATEVGGITDAVRFRKFLVGCASLVSEQVNYSTLAESADIAPSTAKEWLNVLVGLRIIYLLASYSNNELKRLSKTPKLYFCDTGLCAYLSMWLTPDTLRSGAASGHYYENYVVMELVKNYAYAKSKVNLTYFRDSNAKEIDVFVEENNVIHPLEIKKSAAPDRREIKKYSVIDKASLIRGNGGIICMCQEPIPIDADNCFIPSNLI
;
A
#
# COMPACT_ATOMS: atom_id res chain seq x y z
N MET A 1 -20.27 11.88 -0.26
CA MET A 1 -19.96 10.47 0.05
C MET A 1 -19.88 10.34 1.57
N ALA A 2 -20.46 9.30 2.16
CA ALA A 2 -20.31 9.04 3.59
C ALA A 2 -18.85 8.63 3.88
N TYR A 3 -18.36 8.88 5.09
CA TYR A 3 -17.03 8.48 5.51
C TYR A 3 -16.95 6.93 5.57
N ILE A 4 -15.89 6.38 5.00
CA ILE A 4 -15.58 4.95 5.09
C ILE A 4 -14.55 4.77 6.19
N THR A 5 -14.91 4.04 7.25
CA THR A 5 -14.02 3.75 8.38
C THR A 5 -12.76 3.02 7.90
N ARG A 6 -11.59 3.50 8.34
CA ARG A 6 -10.31 2.95 7.93
C ARG A 6 -9.79 1.94 8.97
N GLU A 7 -9.29 0.82 8.52
CA GLU A 7 -8.67 -0.17 9.44
C GLU A 7 -7.47 0.39 10.20
N LEU A 8 -6.77 1.35 9.61
CA LEU A 8 -5.64 2.04 10.24
C LEU A 8 -6.03 2.81 11.50
N GLU A 9 -7.30 3.25 11.64
CA GLU A 9 -7.76 4.05 12.79
C GLU A 9 -7.45 3.38 14.12
N ARG A 10 -7.70 2.08 14.22
CA ARG A 10 -7.42 1.30 15.44
C ARG A 10 -5.94 1.34 15.84
N LYS A 11 -5.04 1.18 14.86
CA LYS A 11 -3.59 1.25 15.08
C LYS A 11 -3.16 2.67 15.39
N PHE A 12 -3.75 3.65 14.70
CA PHE A 12 -3.52 5.07 14.94
C PHE A 12 -3.83 5.47 16.38
N LEU A 13 -5.03 5.15 16.88
CA LEU A 13 -5.44 5.47 18.25
C LEU A 13 -4.50 4.83 19.28
N LYS A 14 -4.13 3.57 19.09
CA LYS A 14 -3.16 2.91 19.98
C LYS A 14 -1.80 3.61 19.99
N LEU A 15 -1.30 4.07 18.85
CA LEU A 15 -0.03 4.79 18.78
C LEU A 15 -0.16 6.22 19.30
N ASN A 16 -1.33 6.85 19.19
CA ASN A 16 -1.63 8.15 19.74
C ASN A 16 -1.48 8.20 21.27
N ASP A 17 -1.83 7.11 21.96
CA ASP A 17 -1.68 6.98 23.41
C ASP A 17 -0.22 6.70 23.84
N PHE A 18 0.67 6.48 22.88
CA PHE A 18 2.08 6.15 23.15
C PHE A 18 3.03 7.26 22.71
N PHE A 19 2.89 7.76 21.49
CA PHE A 19 3.78 8.78 20.91
C PHE A 19 3.21 10.19 21.11
N LYS A 20 4.11 11.17 21.22
CA LYS A 20 3.75 12.61 21.27
C LYS A 20 3.35 13.15 19.90
N VAL A 21 3.94 12.58 18.84
CA VAL A 21 3.68 12.93 17.44
C VAL A 21 3.27 11.69 16.65
N ILE A 22 2.27 11.82 15.80
CA ILE A 22 1.90 10.79 14.82
C ILE A 22 1.97 11.39 13.42
N LEU A 23 2.69 10.74 12.53
CA LEU A 23 2.73 11.08 11.10
C LEU A 23 1.99 10.00 10.29
N VAL A 24 0.98 10.40 9.54
CA VAL A 24 0.30 9.55 8.56
C VAL A 24 0.79 9.90 7.17
N THR A 25 1.48 8.96 6.53
CA THR A 25 1.98 9.05 5.16
C THR A 25 1.14 8.22 4.19
N GLY A 26 1.43 8.29 2.90
CA GLY A 26 0.77 7.50 1.85
C GLY A 26 0.58 8.31 0.58
N ALA A 27 0.12 7.64 -0.49
CA ALA A 27 -0.15 8.29 -1.78
C ALA A 27 -1.11 9.49 -1.63
N ARG A 28 -1.13 10.36 -2.63
CA ARG A 28 -2.13 11.43 -2.67
C ARG A 28 -3.54 10.86 -2.81
N GLN A 29 -4.52 11.57 -2.25
CA GLN A 29 -5.96 11.27 -2.35
C GLN A 29 -6.43 9.92 -1.77
N VAL A 30 -5.59 9.22 -1.00
CA VAL A 30 -5.99 7.98 -0.29
C VAL A 30 -6.83 8.24 0.97
N GLY A 31 -7.05 9.52 1.35
CA GLY A 31 -7.93 9.90 2.47
C GLY A 31 -7.22 10.19 3.79
N LYS A 32 -5.90 10.50 3.80
CA LYS A 32 -5.13 10.82 5.03
C LYS A 32 -5.78 11.91 5.88
N THR A 33 -5.97 13.08 5.28
CA THR A 33 -6.55 14.26 5.94
C THR A 33 -8.00 14.00 6.38
N THR A 34 -8.78 13.29 5.56
CA THR A 34 -10.17 12.94 5.87
C THR A 34 -10.25 12.04 7.10
N MET A 35 -9.40 10.98 7.17
CA MET A 35 -9.32 10.10 8.34
C MET A 35 -8.93 10.86 9.60
N LEU A 36 -7.88 11.69 9.54
CA LEU A 36 -7.42 12.43 10.71
C LEU A 36 -8.42 13.50 11.16
N LYS A 37 -9.10 14.18 10.24
CA LYS A 37 -10.19 15.13 10.59
C LYS A 37 -11.38 14.40 11.23
N HIS A 38 -11.71 13.20 10.74
CA HIS A 38 -12.77 12.39 11.34
C HIS A 38 -12.42 12.00 12.79
N LEU A 39 -11.18 11.59 13.04
CA LEU A 39 -10.71 11.22 14.40
C LEU A 39 -10.47 12.43 15.31
N ALA A 40 -10.13 13.59 14.76
CA ALA A 40 -9.85 14.80 15.52
C ALA A 40 -11.10 15.39 16.20
N GLY A 41 -12.28 15.23 15.60
CA GLY A 41 -13.50 15.89 16.06
C GLY A 41 -13.34 17.41 16.13
N SER A 42 -13.78 18.02 17.26
CA SER A 42 -13.67 19.46 17.55
C SER A 42 -12.48 19.83 18.44
N ASP A 43 -11.76 18.85 18.97
CA ASP A 43 -10.85 19.06 20.10
C ASP A 43 -9.41 19.37 19.66
N ARG A 44 -9.18 19.49 18.35
CA ARG A 44 -7.85 19.67 17.78
C ARG A 44 -7.83 20.81 16.76
N THR A 45 -6.87 21.70 16.88
CA THR A 45 -6.61 22.74 15.88
C THR A 45 -6.20 22.11 14.55
N TYR A 46 -6.84 22.48 13.44
CA TYR A 46 -6.47 22.06 12.10
C TYR A 46 -5.81 23.19 11.32
N VAL A 47 -4.67 22.94 10.72
CA VAL A 47 -3.99 23.85 9.82
C VAL A 47 -3.36 23.09 8.66
N THR A 48 -3.44 23.66 7.45
CA THR A 48 -2.81 23.07 6.26
C THR A 48 -1.70 23.97 5.71
N MET A 49 -0.60 23.36 5.31
CA MET A 49 0.50 24.06 4.64
C MET A 49 0.21 24.38 3.17
N ASP A 50 -1.00 24.05 2.69
CA ASP A 50 -1.54 24.57 1.43
C ASP A 50 -1.96 26.06 1.56
N ASN A 51 -2.32 26.48 2.76
CA ASN A 51 -2.54 27.88 3.07
C ASN A 51 -1.20 28.62 3.09
N THR A 52 -1.03 29.58 2.17
CA THR A 52 0.22 30.32 2.02
C THR A 52 0.60 31.11 3.25
N MET A 53 -0.37 31.79 3.89
CA MET A 53 -0.11 32.59 5.10
C MET A 53 0.38 31.72 6.25
N ALA A 54 -0.29 30.58 6.50
CA ALA A 54 0.12 29.63 7.54
C ALA A 54 1.49 29.03 7.22
N ARG A 55 1.76 28.70 5.95
CA ARG A 55 3.04 28.16 5.50
C ARG A 55 4.18 29.18 5.64
N ASP A 56 3.96 30.43 5.21
CA ASP A 56 4.97 31.49 5.32
C ASP A 56 5.33 31.74 6.79
N LEU A 57 4.32 31.77 7.67
CA LEU A 57 4.55 31.85 9.11
C LEU A 57 5.33 30.64 9.65
N ALA A 58 4.95 29.44 9.24
CA ALA A 58 5.61 28.19 9.67
C ALA A 58 7.09 28.14 9.24
N GLN A 59 7.43 28.70 8.07
CA GLN A 59 8.78 28.73 7.53
C GLN A 59 9.63 29.87 8.13
N SER A 60 9.04 31.06 8.35
CA SER A 60 9.76 32.24 8.82
C SER A 60 9.88 32.30 10.34
N ASP A 61 8.85 31.89 11.09
CA ASP A 61 8.82 31.90 12.56
C ASP A 61 8.02 30.73 13.12
N PRO A 62 8.64 29.52 13.23
CA PRO A 62 8.00 28.34 13.81
C PRO A 62 7.51 28.53 15.24
N VAL A 63 8.14 29.41 16.05
CA VAL A 63 7.72 29.68 17.42
C VAL A 63 6.39 30.42 17.43
N LEU A 64 6.28 31.50 16.66
CA LEU A 64 5.04 32.27 16.50
C LEU A 64 3.95 31.41 15.86
N PHE A 65 4.29 30.50 14.96
CA PHE A 65 3.35 29.55 14.39
C PHE A 65 2.66 28.72 15.48
N PHE A 66 3.41 28.11 16.40
CA PHE A 66 2.82 27.33 17.51
C PHE A 66 2.19 28.17 18.62
N GLN A 67 2.52 29.44 18.74
CA GLN A 67 1.77 30.38 19.59
C GLN A 67 0.38 30.68 19.00
N THR A 68 0.29 30.77 17.67
CA THR A 68 -0.94 31.01 16.92
C THR A 68 -1.82 29.76 16.82
N TYR A 69 -1.21 28.63 16.46
CA TYR A 69 -1.87 27.33 16.25
C TYR A 69 -1.43 26.37 17.37
N LYS A 70 -2.09 26.45 18.51
CA LYS A 70 -1.68 25.70 19.71
C LYS A 70 -2.00 24.20 19.60
N PRO A 71 -1.13 23.31 20.15
CA PRO A 71 -1.49 21.91 20.39
C PRO A 71 -2.69 21.78 21.38
N PRO A 72 -3.48 20.68 21.25
CA PRO A 72 -3.34 19.61 20.29
C PRO A 72 -3.67 20.07 18.86
N ILE A 73 -2.80 19.70 17.88
CA ILE A 73 -2.86 20.22 16.51
C ILE A 73 -2.74 19.12 15.46
N LEU A 74 -3.44 19.30 14.34
CA LEU A 74 -3.30 18.53 13.09
C LEU A 74 -2.70 19.45 12.01
N ILE A 75 -1.47 19.17 11.59
CA ILE A 75 -0.77 19.89 10.52
C ILE A 75 -0.80 19.03 9.26
N ASP A 76 -1.49 19.53 8.24
CA ASP A 76 -1.66 18.87 6.96
C ASP A 76 -0.59 19.33 5.95
N GLU A 77 -0.06 18.38 5.14
CA GLU A 77 1.00 18.61 4.13
C GLU A 77 2.29 19.20 4.74
N VAL A 78 2.73 18.66 5.90
CA VAL A 78 3.87 19.17 6.69
C VAL A 78 5.19 19.22 5.90
N GLN A 79 5.35 18.43 4.83
CA GLN A 79 6.54 18.47 3.97
C GLN A 79 6.79 19.85 3.32
N LYS A 80 5.77 20.72 3.28
CA LYS A 80 5.89 22.07 2.76
C LYS A 80 6.48 23.09 3.74
N ALA A 81 6.58 22.70 5.03
CA ALA A 81 7.17 23.53 6.09
C ALA A 81 8.06 22.66 7.02
N PRO A 82 9.18 22.13 6.49
CA PRO A 82 10.08 21.26 7.27
C PRO A 82 10.77 21.97 8.43
N GLU A 83 10.76 23.30 8.46
CA GLU A 83 11.26 24.17 9.55
C GLU A 83 10.53 23.89 10.87
N LEU A 84 9.29 23.40 10.82
CA LEU A 84 8.50 23.05 12.00
C LEU A 84 9.09 21.90 12.81
N PHE A 85 9.88 21.00 12.21
CA PHE A 85 10.33 19.78 12.91
C PHE A 85 11.21 20.08 14.11
N GLU A 86 12.07 21.11 14.08
CA GLU A 86 12.88 21.49 15.25
C GLU A 86 12.00 22.03 16.39
N GLN A 87 11.01 22.87 16.08
CA GLN A 87 10.10 23.39 17.10
C GLN A 87 9.18 22.29 17.65
N ILE A 88 8.72 21.35 16.80
CA ILE A 88 7.97 20.16 17.23
C ILE A 88 8.79 19.34 18.23
N LYS A 89 10.09 19.16 18.00
CA LYS A 89 10.99 18.48 18.92
C LYS A 89 11.03 19.18 20.29
N ILE A 90 11.18 20.50 20.31
CA ILE A 90 11.21 21.30 21.56
C ILE A 90 9.89 21.11 22.32
N ILE A 91 8.74 21.28 21.68
CA ILE A 91 7.42 21.06 22.28
C ILE A 91 7.28 19.66 22.86
N CYS A 92 7.78 18.65 22.14
CA CYS A 92 7.80 17.28 22.64
C CYS A 92 8.69 17.08 23.85
N ASP A 93 9.81 17.80 23.96
CA ASP A 93 10.71 17.68 25.10
C ASP A 93 10.16 18.40 26.35
N GLU A 94 9.38 19.45 26.18
CA GLU A 94 8.76 20.23 27.24
C GLU A 94 7.43 19.66 27.76
N SER A 95 6.78 18.72 27.06
CA SER A 95 5.49 18.14 27.45
C SER A 95 5.55 16.62 27.51
N ASP A 96 4.90 16.03 28.52
CA ASP A 96 4.70 14.57 28.64
C ASP A 96 3.41 14.06 27.99
N GLU A 97 2.57 14.97 27.51
CA GLU A 97 1.30 14.61 26.86
C GLU A 97 1.51 13.83 25.57
N LYS A 98 0.66 12.82 25.33
CA LYS A 98 0.66 11.99 24.14
C LYS A 98 -0.33 12.52 23.10
N GLY A 99 -0.06 12.20 21.84
CA GLY A 99 -0.95 12.58 20.75
C GLY A 99 -1.05 14.08 20.50
N LEU A 100 -0.11 14.90 20.99
CA LEU A 100 -0.17 16.36 20.87
C LEU A 100 -0.22 16.85 19.42
N ILE A 101 0.59 16.24 18.55
CA ILE A 101 0.79 16.73 17.19
C ILE A 101 0.53 15.60 16.21
N TRP A 102 -0.45 15.81 15.34
CA TRP A 102 -0.75 14.93 14.21
C TRP A 102 -0.28 15.58 12.92
N LEU A 103 0.38 14.81 12.11
CA LEU A 103 0.97 15.27 10.86
C LEU A 103 0.43 14.43 9.70
N THR A 104 0.16 15.06 8.56
CA THR A 104 0.07 14.36 7.29
C THR A 104 1.16 14.82 6.36
N GLY A 105 1.51 13.96 5.43
CA GLY A 105 2.43 14.32 4.34
C GLY A 105 2.50 13.23 3.27
N SER A 106 2.84 13.63 2.05
CA SER A 106 3.29 12.68 1.06
C SER A 106 4.68 12.17 1.48
N GLN A 107 4.95 10.88 1.19
CA GLN A 107 6.21 10.25 1.59
C GLN A 107 7.36 10.71 0.67
N GLN A 108 7.86 11.92 0.88
CA GLN A 108 9.06 12.40 0.21
C GLN A 108 10.31 11.93 0.97
N TYR A 109 11.29 11.41 0.26
CA TYR A 109 12.54 10.90 0.85
C TYR A 109 13.21 11.92 1.78
N ASN A 110 13.31 13.18 1.35
CA ASN A 110 13.93 14.26 2.12
C ASN A 110 13.16 14.57 3.42
N MET A 111 11.83 14.57 3.37
CA MET A 111 11.00 14.73 4.57
C MET A 111 11.24 13.59 5.55
N MET A 112 11.20 12.35 5.10
CA MET A 112 11.40 11.18 5.95
C MET A 112 12.80 11.13 6.57
N LYS A 113 13.83 11.62 5.86
CA LYS A 113 15.17 11.78 6.42
C LYS A 113 15.17 12.77 7.58
N ARG A 114 14.64 13.99 7.37
CA ARG A 114 14.53 15.02 8.43
C ARG A 114 13.73 14.54 9.64
N VAL A 115 12.56 13.91 9.41
CA VAL A 115 11.72 13.36 10.48
C VAL A 115 12.49 12.36 11.33
N ARG A 116 13.27 11.46 10.73
CA ARG A 116 14.07 10.46 11.45
C ARG A 116 15.21 11.10 12.25
N GLU A 117 15.85 12.13 11.71
CA GLU A 117 16.94 12.83 12.36
C GLU A 117 16.43 13.68 13.53
N THR A 118 15.32 14.39 13.37
CA THR A 118 14.85 15.38 14.36
C THR A 118 13.92 14.77 15.40
N LEU A 119 12.99 13.88 15.00
CA LEU A 119 11.91 13.35 15.85
C LEU A 119 12.13 11.91 16.30
N ALA A 120 13.35 11.37 16.21
CA ALA A 120 13.66 10.00 16.64
C ALA A 120 13.18 9.73 18.07
N GLY A 121 12.46 8.62 18.27
CA GLY A 121 11.89 8.21 19.57
C GLY A 121 10.63 8.97 20.01
N ARG A 122 10.22 10.04 19.32
CA ARG A 122 9.06 10.88 19.66
C ARG A 122 7.87 10.67 18.75
N ILE A 123 8.09 10.09 17.56
CA ILE A 123 7.12 10.01 16.47
C ILE A 123 6.73 8.57 16.13
N GLY A 124 5.44 8.32 16.03
CA GLY A 124 4.86 7.14 15.38
C GLY A 124 4.60 7.43 13.91
N ILE A 125 5.05 6.55 13.01
CA ILE A 125 4.85 6.71 11.57
C ILE A 125 3.93 5.61 11.09
N LEU A 126 2.84 6.01 10.42
CA LEU A 126 1.84 5.14 9.83
C LEU A 126 1.72 5.40 8.36
N GLU A 127 1.42 4.36 7.60
CA GLU A 127 1.18 4.46 6.18
C GLU A 127 -0.26 4.09 5.85
N LEU A 128 -0.97 4.98 5.16
CA LEU A 128 -2.32 4.77 4.68
C LEU A 128 -2.30 4.45 3.19
N TYR A 129 -2.84 3.30 2.83
CA TYR A 129 -3.06 2.89 1.43
C TYR A 129 -4.44 3.33 0.93
N SER A 130 -4.72 3.13 -0.36
CA SER A 130 -6.08 3.21 -0.88
C SER A 130 -6.98 2.18 -0.20
N LEU A 131 -8.30 2.36 -0.26
CA LEU A 131 -9.27 1.48 0.42
C LEU A 131 -9.01 0.00 0.10
N SER A 132 -9.04 -0.85 1.13
CA SER A 132 -9.08 -2.29 0.95
C SER A 132 -10.51 -2.75 0.59
N ALA A 133 -10.63 -3.96 0.06
CA ALA A 133 -11.94 -4.55 -0.21
C ALA A 133 -12.78 -4.66 1.09
N ARG A 134 -12.13 -4.94 2.20
CA ARG A 134 -12.77 -5.01 3.53
C ARG A 134 -13.28 -3.66 3.99
N GLU A 135 -12.48 -2.60 3.87
CA GLU A 135 -12.90 -1.23 4.20
C GLU A 135 -14.10 -0.81 3.35
N LYS A 136 -14.09 -1.12 2.04
CA LYS A 136 -15.24 -0.85 1.15
C LYS A 136 -16.50 -1.61 1.57
N ALA A 137 -16.36 -2.82 2.09
CA ALA A 137 -17.46 -3.64 2.58
C ALA A 137 -17.87 -3.35 4.04
N GLY A 138 -17.18 -2.43 4.74
CA GLY A 138 -17.40 -2.15 6.15
C GLY A 138 -17.07 -3.32 7.08
N LEU A 139 -16.17 -4.20 6.67
CA LEU A 139 -15.80 -5.41 7.41
C LEU A 139 -14.58 -5.16 8.29
N VAL A 140 -14.65 -5.61 9.53
CA VAL A 140 -13.53 -5.60 10.48
C VAL A 140 -13.27 -7.01 10.97
N PHE A 141 -12.02 -7.45 10.91
CA PHE A 141 -11.57 -8.70 11.50
C PHE A 141 -10.82 -8.45 12.81
N ASP A 142 -11.20 -9.17 13.86
CA ASP A 142 -10.63 -9.00 15.19
C ASP A 142 -9.31 -9.76 15.37
N THR A 143 -9.03 -10.72 14.47
CA THR A 143 -7.84 -11.58 14.51
C THR A 143 -6.94 -11.32 13.32
N ASP A 144 -5.63 -11.38 13.56
CA ASP A 144 -4.65 -11.33 12.49
C ASP A 144 -4.79 -12.59 11.60
N LEU A 145 -4.36 -12.50 10.35
CA LEU A 145 -4.46 -13.58 9.37
C LEU A 145 -3.25 -14.51 9.51
N ASP A 146 -3.48 -15.73 10.00
CA ASP A 146 -2.47 -16.78 10.19
C ASP A 146 -2.62 -17.97 9.22
N PHE A 147 -3.56 -17.89 8.28
CA PHE A 147 -3.90 -18.90 7.28
C PHE A 147 -4.36 -20.25 7.83
N SER A 148 -4.57 -20.38 9.14
CA SER A 148 -5.16 -21.58 9.71
C SER A 148 -6.62 -21.75 9.26
N PHE A 149 -7.06 -22.99 9.09
CA PHE A 149 -8.44 -23.27 8.71
C PHE A 149 -9.46 -22.67 9.69
N ALA A 150 -9.12 -22.66 10.98
CA ALA A 150 -9.97 -22.07 12.03
C ALA A 150 -10.16 -20.55 11.85
N THR A 151 -9.06 -19.82 11.61
CA THR A 151 -9.09 -18.37 11.33
C THR A 151 -9.87 -18.08 10.05
N LEU A 152 -9.63 -18.85 8.97
CA LEU A 152 -10.34 -18.69 7.71
C LEU A 152 -11.84 -18.93 7.85
N GLN A 153 -12.26 -19.97 8.60
CA GLN A 153 -13.67 -20.21 8.90
C GLN A 153 -14.29 -19.09 9.74
N ALA A 154 -13.57 -18.58 10.74
CA ALA A 154 -14.06 -17.47 11.57
C ALA A 154 -14.30 -16.21 10.74
N ARG A 155 -13.40 -15.89 9.80
CA ARG A 155 -13.56 -14.78 8.84
C ARG A 155 -14.74 -15.03 7.88
N GLN A 156 -14.88 -16.26 7.34
CA GLN A 156 -15.97 -16.60 6.41
C GLN A 156 -17.36 -16.38 7.00
N ARG A 157 -17.53 -16.54 8.30
CA ARG A 157 -18.82 -16.27 8.98
C ARG A 157 -19.23 -14.80 8.96
N LYS A 158 -18.28 -13.90 8.72
CA LYS A 158 -18.48 -12.42 8.70
C LYS A 158 -18.64 -11.86 7.30
N VAL A 159 -18.29 -12.61 6.25
CA VAL A 159 -18.28 -12.13 4.88
C VAL A 159 -19.21 -12.97 3.99
N PRO A 160 -19.77 -12.38 2.92
CA PRO A 160 -20.51 -13.14 1.92
C PRO A 160 -19.57 -14.10 1.19
N LYS A 161 -20.16 -15.08 0.49
CA LYS A 161 -19.40 -15.97 -0.40
C LYS A 161 -18.69 -15.16 -1.47
N ASN A 162 -17.48 -15.60 -1.83
CA ASN A 162 -16.68 -14.95 -2.84
C ASN A 162 -17.38 -14.97 -4.21
N ASP A 163 -17.46 -13.83 -4.86
CA ASP A 163 -18.06 -13.68 -6.20
C ASP A 163 -17.02 -13.12 -7.17
N VAL A 164 -16.74 -13.87 -8.23
CA VAL A 164 -15.76 -13.50 -9.25
C VAL A 164 -16.08 -12.19 -9.95
N ILE A 165 -17.36 -11.89 -10.16
CA ILE A 165 -17.81 -10.63 -10.80
C ILE A 165 -17.48 -9.46 -9.86
N GLN A 166 -17.82 -9.56 -8.59
CA GLN A 166 -17.53 -8.54 -7.59
C GLN A 166 -16.03 -8.35 -7.39
N VAL A 167 -15.24 -9.42 -7.37
CA VAL A 167 -13.78 -9.32 -7.26
C VAL A 167 -13.20 -8.53 -8.43
N PHE A 168 -13.60 -8.82 -9.68
CA PHE A 168 -13.12 -8.08 -10.84
C PHE A 168 -13.67 -6.65 -10.92
N GLN A 169 -14.88 -6.41 -10.40
CA GLN A 169 -15.39 -5.06 -10.19
C GLN A 169 -14.46 -4.28 -9.25
N HIS A 170 -14.10 -4.85 -8.11
CA HIS A 170 -13.18 -4.23 -7.14
C HIS A 170 -11.78 -3.98 -7.70
N ILE A 171 -11.24 -4.93 -8.50
CA ILE A 171 -9.94 -4.79 -9.17
C ILE A 171 -9.98 -3.61 -10.14
N TRP A 172 -11.04 -3.52 -10.93
CA TRP A 172 -11.20 -2.50 -11.96
C TRP A 172 -11.47 -1.11 -11.38
N GLU A 173 -12.30 -0.99 -10.34
CA GLU A 173 -12.56 0.26 -9.64
C GLU A 173 -11.30 0.78 -8.92
N GLY A 174 -10.53 -0.14 -8.33
CA GLY A 174 -9.46 0.20 -7.42
C GLY A 174 -9.97 0.62 -6.03
N GLY A 175 -9.07 1.18 -5.24
CA GLY A 175 -9.33 1.59 -3.85
C GLY A 175 -9.26 3.09 -3.61
N MET A 176 -9.10 3.95 -4.65
CA MET A 176 -9.13 5.40 -4.45
C MET A 176 -10.50 5.82 -3.94
N PRO A 177 -10.60 6.54 -2.79
CA PRO A 177 -11.90 6.87 -2.19
C PRO A 177 -12.84 7.62 -3.14
N GLN A 178 -12.31 8.51 -3.96
CA GLN A 178 -13.09 9.39 -4.81
C GLN A 178 -13.79 8.67 -5.98
N VAL A 179 -13.29 7.51 -6.41
CA VAL A 179 -13.88 6.74 -7.51
C VAL A 179 -14.89 5.69 -7.05
N GLN A 180 -15.13 5.58 -5.74
CA GLN A 180 -16.09 4.59 -5.24
C GLN A 180 -17.53 5.01 -5.58
N GLY A 181 -18.23 4.15 -6.32
CA GLY A 181 -19.63 4.36 -6.68
C GLY A 181 -19.88 5.47 -7.72
N VAL A 182 -18.85 5.91 -8.46
CA VAL A 182 -19.02 6.80 -9.61
C VAL A 182 -19.17 5.99 -10.90
N ASP A 183 -19.72 6.61 -11.95
CA ASP A 183 -19.82 5.99 -13.27
C ASP A 183 -18.45 5.88 -13.97
N ASP A 184 -18.44 5.16 -15.08
CA ASP A 184 -17.22 4.85 -15.83
C ASP A 184 -16.55 6.09 -16.43
N GLU A 185 -17.32 7.08 -16.86
CA GLU A 185 -16.83 8.33 -17.46
C GLU A 185 -16.10 9.15 -16.40
N LEU A 186 -16.73 9.38 -15.25
CA LEU A 186 -16.15 10.12 -14.13
C LEU A 186 -14.90 9.42 -13.57
N ARG A 187 -14.89 8.08 -13.56
CA ARG A 187 -13.73 7.30 -13.14
C ARG A 187 -12.54 7.53 -14.10
N GLN A 188 -12.79 7.51 -15.42
CA GLN A 188 -11.74 7.73 -16.41
C GLN A 188 -11.19 9.17 -16.30
N GLU A 189 -12.05 10.16 -16.19
CA GLU A 189 -11.66 11.56 -15.98
C GLU A 189 -10.87 11.76 -14.68
N TYR A 190 -11.27 11.08 -13.61
CA TYR A 190 -10.52 11.10 -12.35
C TYR A 190 -9.08 10.60 -12.52
N PHE A 191 -8.88 9.41 -13.11
CA PHE A 191 -7.52 8.87 -13.27
C PHE A 191 -6.69 9.68 -14.26
N ASN A 192 -7.29 10.20 -15.33
CA ASN A 192 -6.61 11.11 -16.23
C ASN A 192 -6.13 12.37 -15.48
N SER A 193 -7.03 13.03 -14.77
CA SER A 193 -6.70 14.21 -13.95
C SER A 193 -5.67 13.89 -12.86
N TYR A 194 -5.78 12.74 -12.20
CA TYR A 194 -4.83 12.29 -11.17
C TYR A 194 -3.40 12.18 -11.72
N ILE A 195 -3.24 11.59 -12.91
CA ILE A 195 -1.94 11.47 -13.56
C ILE A 195 -1.39 12.86 -13.95
N ASP A 196 -2.19 13.66 -14.65
CA ASP A 196 -1.73 14.91 -15.24
C ASP A 196 -1.50 16.01 -14.20
N THR A 197 -2.26 16.03 -13.11
CA THR A 197 -2.17 17.10 -12.10
C THR A 197 -1.33 16.73 -10.89
N TYR A 198 -1.53 15.55 -10.31
CA TYR A 198 -0.84 15.17 -9.07
C TYR A 198 0.43 14.38 -9.34
N LEU A 199 0.33 13.29 -10.13
CA LEU A 199 1.45 12.38 -10.30
C LEU A 199 2.59 13.04 -11.07
N MET A 200 2.29 13.79 -12.12
CA MET A 200 3.30 14.53 -12.88
C MET A 200 3.98 15.60 -12.05
N ARG A 201 3.21 16.38 -11.28
CA ARG A 201 3.78 17.39 -10.38
C ARG A 201 4.71 16.76 -9.34
N ASP A 202 4.25 15.71 -8.66
CA ASP A 202 5.05 15.06 -7.63
C ASP A 202 6.30 14.37 -8.23
N ALA A 203 6.18 13.79 -9.42
CA ALA A 203 7.32 13.22 -10.14
C ALA A 203 8.36 14.28 -10.51
N THR A 204 7.92 15.48 -10.87
CA THR A 204 8.80 16.63 -11.14
C THR A 204 9.46 17.13 -9.85
N GLU A 205 8.68 17.35 -8.79
CA GLU A 205 9.18 17.88 -7.52
C GLU A 205 10.16 16.91 -6.83
N VAL A 206 9.91 15.61 -6.88
CA VAL A 206 10.71 14.58 -6.17
C VAL A 206 11.83 14.03 -7.04
N GLY A 207 11.57 13.79 -8.33
CA GLY A 207 12.45 13.08 -9.23
C GLY A 207 13.06 13.94 -10.35
N GLY A 208 12.71 15.23 -10.42
CA GLY A 208 13.18 16.10 -11.52
C GLY A 208 12.64 15.67 -12.90
N ILE A 209 11.56 14.90 -12.95
CA ILE A 209 10.99 14.38 -14.19
C ILE A 209 10.21 15.51 -14.90
N THR A 210 10.72 16.00 -16.03
CA THR A 210 10.10 17.11 -16.76
C THR A 210 9.41 16.68 -18.06
N ASP A 211 9.75 15.50 -18.61
CA ASP A 211 9.15 14.97 -19.84
C ASP A 211 7.87 14.17 -19.52
N ALA A 212 6.73 14.86 -19.56
CA ALA A 212 5.43 14.27 -19.27
C ALA A 212 5.04 13.15 -20.24
N VAL A 213 5.41 13.27 -21.51
CA VAL A 213 5.05 12.29 -22.55
C VAL A 213 5.78 10.97 -22.31
N ARG A 214 7.10 11.03 -22.11
CA ARG A 214 7.91 9.85 -21.79
C ARG A 214 7.51 9.24 -20.45
N PHE A 215 7.23 10.08 -19.45
CA PHE A 215 6.79 9.55 -18.15
C PHE A 215 5.44 8.83 -18.22
N ARG A 216 4.48 9.35 -19.01
CA ARG A 216 3.20 8.66 -19.24
C ARG A 216 3.40 7.32 -19.96
N LYS A 217 4.28 7.25 -20.96
CA LYS A 217 4.68 5.98 -21.60
C LYS A 217 5.30 5.01 -20.60
N PHE A 218 6.17 5.51 -19.72
CA PHE A 218 6.79 4.73 -18.66
C PHE A 218 5.77 4.14 -17.68
N LEU A 219 4.75 4.91 -17.29
CA LEU A 219 3.65 4.42 -16.46
C LEU A 219 2.87 3.29 -17.13
N VAL A 220 2.57 3.43 -18.43
CA VAL A 220 1.94 2.36 -19.23
C VAL A 220 2.84 1.13 -19.31
N GLY A 221 4.15 1.33 -19.51
CA GLY A 221 5.14 0.25 -19.46
C GLY A 221 5.16 -0.48 -18.10
N CYS A 222 5.09 0.26 -17.00
CA CYS A 222 4.95 -0.36 -15.67
C CYS A 222 3.65 -1.17 -15.54
N ALA A 223 2.53 -0.66 -16.07
CA ALA A 223 1.25 -1.36 -16.01
C ALA A 223 1.24 -2.65 -16.84
N SER A 224 2.00 -2.69 -17.95
CA SER A 224 2.16 -3.91 -18.76
C SER A 224 2.99 -5.01 -18.07
N LEU A 225 3.82 -4.64 -17.08
CA LEU A 225 4.64 -5.56 -16.29
C LEU A 225 4.06 -5.85 -14.89
N VAL A 226 2.77 -5.59 -14.69
CA VAL A 226 2.12 -5.85 -13.40
C VAL A 226 2.21 -7.33 -13.01
N SER A 227 2.60 -7.60 -11.76
CA SER A 227 2.88 -8.93 -11.18
C SER A 227 4.06 -9.68 -11.82
N GLU A 228 4.88 -9.02 -12.63
CA GLU A 228 6.09 -9.60 -13.22
C GLU A 228 7.36 -9.06 -12.57
N GLN A 229 8.47 -9.77 -12.78
CA GLN A 229 9.78 -9.29 -12.38
C GLN A 229 10.14 -8.03 -13.16
N VAL A 230 10.66 -7.02 -12.45
CA VAL A 230 11.08 -5.75 -13.07
C VAL A 230 12.13 -6.00 -14.17
N ASN A 231 11.85 -5.52 -15.37
CA ASN A 231 12.80 -5.48 -16.47
C ASN A 231 13.07 -4.03 -16.87
N TYR A 232 14.20 -3.50 -16.41
CA TYR A 232 14.56 -2.11 -16.66
C TYR A 232 14.80 -1.80 -18.14
N SER A 233 15.26 -2.78 -18.94
CA SER A 233 15.44 -2.59 -20.38
C SER A 233 14.09 -2.45 -21.09
N THR A 234 13.14 -3.33 -20.78
CA THR A 234 11.77 -3.25 -21.34
C THR A 234 11.07 -1.94 -20.94
N LEU A 235 11.22 -1.52 -19.67
CA LEU A 235 10.67 -0.24 -19.20
C LEU A 235 11.32 0.96 -19.93
N ALA A 236 12.61 0.90 -20.14
CA ALA A 236 13.36 1.95 -20.84
C ALA A 236 12.93 2.07 -22.32
N GLU A 237 12.81 0.94 -23.01
CA GLU A 237 12.33 0.87 -24.40
C GLU A 237 10.91 1.44 -24.54
N SER A 238 9.99 1.11 -23.61
CA SER A 238 8.61 1.59 -23.66
C SER A 238 8.48 3.11 -23.61
N ALA A 239 9.43 3.80 -22.98
CA ALA A 239 9.43 5.24 -22.76
C ALA A 239 10.52 6.00 -23.55
N ASP A 240 11.32 5.31 -24.35
CA ASP A 240 12.45 5.87 -25.09
C ASP A 240 13.43 6.63 -24.16
N ILE A 241 13.89 5.94 -23.10
CA ILE A 241 14.84 6.44 -22.08
C ILE A 241 15.95 5.41 -21.82
N ALA A 242 16.99 5.83 -21.08
CA ALA A 242 18.04 4.91 -20.67
C ALA A 242 17.57 3.95 -19.53
N PRO A 243 18.09 2.71 -19.42
CA PRO A 243 17.75 1.80 -18.32
C PRO A 243 18.08 2.35 -16.92
N SER A 244 19.11 3.18 -16.78
CA SER A 244 19.42 3.91 -15.54
C SER A 244 18.32 4.88 -15.16
N THR A 245 17.80 5.65 -16.13
CA THR A 245 16.67 6.58 -15.96
C THR A 245 15.39 5.82 -15.60
N ALA A 246 15.13 4.67 -16.25
CA ALA A 246 13.99 3.81 -15.91
C ALA A 246 14.04 3.34 -14.44
N LYS A 247 15.23 3.00 -13.94
CA LYS A 247 15.44 2.64 -12.54
C LYS A 247 15.16 3.81 -11.59
N GLU A 248 15.63 5.01 -11.93
CA GLU A 248 15.38 6.23 -11.15
C GLU A 248 13.88 6.57 -11.12
N TRP A 249 13.21 6.55 -12.27
CA TRP A 249 11.79 6.81 -12.37
C TRP A 249 10.94 5.79 -11.62
N LEU A 250 11.33 4.50 -11.66
CA LEU A 250 10.67 3.48 -10.87
C LEU A 250 10.81 3.75 -9.36
N ASN A 251 12.00 4.17 -8.90
CA ASN A 251 12.23 4.54 -7.51
C ASN A 251 11.36 5.75 -7.09
N VAL A 252 11.15 6.72 -7.98
CA VAL A 252 10.21 7.83 -7.74
C VAL A 252 8.79 7.30 -7.56
N LEU A 253 8.30 6.41 -8.43
CA LEU A 253 6.97 5.81 -8.32
C LEU A 253 6.79 4.99 -7.04
N VAL A 254 7.84 4.29 -6.60
CA VAL A 254 7.85 3.57 -5.30
C VAL A 254 7.78 4.58 -4.14
N GLY A 255 8.54 5.66 -4.22
CA GLY A 255 8.53 6.74 -3.22
C GLY A 255 7.17 7.45 -3.12
N LEU A 256 6.47 7.60 -4.24
CA LEU A 256 5.12 8.18 -4.31
C LEU A 256 3.99 7.19 -3.95
N ARG A 257 4.32 5.93 -3.69
CA ARG A 257 3.35 4.87 -3.38
C ARG A 257 2.37 4.58 -4.53
N ILE A 258 2.85 4.71 -5.75
CA ILE A 258 2.15 4.27 -6.96
C ILE A 258 2.48 2.81 -7.24
N ILE A 259 3.76 2.45 -7.09
CA ILE A 259 4.30 1.10 -7.27
C ILE A 259 4.75 0.54 -5.92
N TYR A 260 4.46 -0.73 -5.71
CA TYR A 260 5.01 -1.58 -4.67
C TYR A 260 5.94 -2.62 -5.29
N LEU A 261 7.13 -2.77 -4.75
CA LEU A 261 8.09 -3.78 -5.20
C LEU A 261 8.15 -4.90 -4.17
N LEU A 262 7.70 -6.09 -4.55
CA LEU A 262 7.80 -7.29 -3.73
C LEU A 262 9.18 -7.91 -3.92
N ALA A 263 9.99 -7.90 -2.86
CA ALA A 263 11.35 -8.42 -2.90
C ALA A 263 11.39 -9.95 -3.06
N SER A 264 12.43 -10.47 -3.70
CA SER A 264 12.67 -11.92 -3.75
C SER A 264 13.20 -12.41 -2.40
N TYR A 265 12.66 -13.53 -1.92
CA TYR A 265 13.16 -14.19 -0.71
C TYR A 265 14.62 -14.66 -0.87
N SER A 266 15.40 -14.48 0.17
CA SER A 266 16.73 -15.06 0.33
C SER A 266 17.05 -15.17 1.82
N ASN A 267 17.70 -16.26 2.23
CA ASN A 267 18.19 -16.43 3.62
C ASN A 267 19.28 -15.40 3.96
N ASN A 268 19.88 -14.75 2.97
CA ASN A 268 20.86 -13.70 3.14
C ASN A 268 20.21 -12.36 2.74
N GLU A 269 20.11 -11.42 3.70
CA GLU A 269 19.49 -10.12 3.49
C GLU A 269 20.15 -9.31 2.36
N LEU A 270 21.49 -9.34 2.26
CA LEU A 270 22.22 -8.66 1.17
C LEU A 270 21.86 -9.24 -0.20
N LYS A 271 21.63 -10.57 -0.29
CA LYS A 271 21.15 -11.19 -1.52
C LYS A 271 19.71 -10.86 -1.85
N ARG A 272 18.85 -10.58 -0.83
CA ARG A 272 17.47 -10.08 -1.07
C ARG A 272 17.51 -8.75 -1.85
N LEU A 273 18.41 -7.84 -1.48
CA LEU A 273 18.54 -6.53 -2.12
C LEU A 273 19.10 -6.59 -3.56
N SER A 274 19.79 -7.67 -3.92
CA SER A 274 20.39 -7.83 -5.26
C SER A 274 19.54 -8.60 -6.26
N LYS A 275 18.49 -9.30 -5.80
CA LYS A 275 17.56 -10.03 -6.67
C LYS A 275 16.47 -9.11 -7.22
N THR A 276 16.04 -9.40 -8.44
CA THR A 276 14.99 -8.64 -9.12
C THR A 276 13.67 -8.74 -8.37
N PRO A 277 13.02 -7.61 -7.98
CA PRO A 277 11.70 -7.64 -7.37
C PRO A 277 10.58 -7.84 -8.40
N LYS A 278 9.39 -8.25 -7.94
CA LYS A 278 8.15 -8.16 -8.73
C LYS A 278 7.49 -6.79 -8.55
N LEU A 279 6.83 -6.30 -9.61
CA LEU A 279 6.18 -4.99 -9.66
C LEU A 279 4.67 -5.13 -9.45
N TYR A 280 4.13 -4.35 -8.53
CA TYR A 280 2.69 -4.26 -8.25
C TYR A 280 2.24 -2.80 -8.18
N PHE A 281 1.05 -2.50 -8.68
CA PHE A 281 0.43 -1.20 -8.46
C PHE A 281 -0.25 -1.15 -7.10
N CYS A 282 -0.01 -0.08 -6.34
CA CYS A 282 -0.67 0.13 -5.04
C CYS A 282 -2.19 0.33 -5.18
N ASP A 283 -2.63 0.77 -6.36
CA ASP A 283 -4.04 0.87 -6.72
C ASP A 283 -4.32 0.15 -8.04
N THR A 284 -5.15 -0.89 -7.98
CA THR A 284 -5.47 -1.72 -9.15
C THR A 284 -6.31 -0.99 -10.19
N GLY A 285 -7.11 0.00 -9.79
CA GLY A 285 -7.91 0.81 -10.68
C GLY A 285 -7.06 1.74 -11.54
N LEU A 286 -6.01 2.33 -10.97
CA LEU A 286 -5.02 3.10 -11.73
C LEU A 286 -4.30 2.21 -12.75
N CYS A 287 -3.91 0.99 -12.36
CA CYS A 287 -3.28 0.02 -13.25
C CYS A 287 -4.21 -0.36 -14.41
N ALA A 288 -5.48 -0.65 -14.13
CA ALA A 288 -6.48 -0.99 -15.14
C ALA A 288 -6.73 0.18 -16.12
N TYR A 289 -6.77 1.42 -15.60
CA TYR A 289 -6.90 2.62 -16.42
C TYR A 289 -5.71 2.79 -17.38
N LEU A 290 -4.48 2.68 -16.88
CA LEU A 290 -3.25 2.81 -17.68
C LEU A 290 -3.15 1.76 -18.80
N SER A 291 -3.69 0.56 -18.56
CA SER A 291 -3.70 -0.56 -19.52
C SER A 291 -4.96 -0.58 -20.39
N MET A 292 -5.79 0.48 -20.36
CA MET A 292 -6.99 0.63 -21.19
C MET A 292 -8.03 -0.49 -21.00
N TRP A 293 -8.12 -1.08 -19.79
CA TRP A 293 -9.23 -1.97 -19.45
C TRP A 293 -10.46 -1.13 -19.12
N LEU A 294 -11.33 -0.95 -20.11
CA LEU A 294 -12.44 -0.01 -20.05
C LEU A 294 -13.61 -0.50 -19.20
N THR A 295 -13.73 -1.81 -19.01
CA THR A 295 -14.81 -2.41 -18.21
C THR A 295 -14.30 -3.57 -17.36
N PRO A 296 -14.97 -3.90 -16.24
CA PRO A 296 -14.62 -5.06 -15.42
C PRO A 296 -14.68 -6.38 -16.19
N ASP A 297 -15.63 -6.51 -17.13
CA ASP A 297 -15.80 -7.73 -17.94
C ASP A 297 -14.67 -7.94 -18.94
N THR A 298 -14.19 -6.88 -19.58
CA THR A 298 -13.03 -6.97 -20.48
C THR A 298 -11.76 -7.32 -19.71
N LEU A 299 -11.57 -6.76 -18.51
CA LEU A 299 -10.47 -7.10 -17.64
C LEU A 299 -10.55 -8.56 -17.18
N ARG A 300 -11.72 -9.03 -16.75
CA ARG A 300 -11.96 -10.40 -16.29
C ARG A 300 -11.68 -11.46 -17.36
N SER A 301 -12.09 -11.20 -18.59
CA SER A 301 -11.93 -12.11 -19.74
C SER A 301 -10.57 -11.97 -20.45
N GLY A 302 -9.83 -10.89 -20.21
CA GLY A 302 -8.55 -10.61 -20.84
C GLY A 302 -7.45 -11.59 -20.43
N ALA A 303 -6.46 -11.76 -21.31
CA ALA A 303 -5.31 -12.65 -21.07
C ALA A 303 -4.50 -12.27 -19.82
N ALA A 304 -4.39 -10.97 -19.52
CA ALA A 304 -3.67 -10.45 -18.37
C ALA A 304 -4.45 -10.57 -17.04
N SER A 305 -5.70 -11.04 -17.05
CA SER A 305 -6.57 -11.06 -15.86
C SER A 305 -5.99 -11.78 -14.65
N GLY A 306 -5.10 -12.78 -14.86
CA GLY A 306 -4.36 -13.46 -13.79
C GLY A 306 -3.40 -12.53 -13.06
N HIS A 307 -2.65 -11.70 -13.79
CA HIS A 307 -1.73 -10.71 -13.23
C HIS A 307 -2.44 -9.65 -12.40
N TYR A 308 -3.61 -9.18 -12.88
CA TYR A 308 -4.44 -8.22 -12.12
C TYR A 308 -5.01 -8.82 -10.85
N TYR A 309 -5.42 -10.10 -10.90
CA TYR A 309 -5.88 -10.81 -9.72
C TYR A 309 -4.74 -11.00 -8.72
N GLU A 310 -3.53 -11.37 -9.17
CA GLU A 310 -2.34 -11.47 -8.33
C GLU A 310 -1.99 -10.11 -7.69
N ASN A 311 -1.99 -9.01 -8.49
CA ASN A 311 -1.76 -7.67 -7.96
C ASN A 311 -2.77 -7.29 -6.87
N TYR A 312 -4.05 -7.58 -7.10
CA TYR A 312 -5.10 -7.33 -6.12
C TYR A 312 -4.84 -8.07 -4.82
N VAL A 313 -4.60 -9.38 -4.87
CA VAL A 313 -4.38 -10.21 -3.69
C VAL A 313 -3.12 -9.77 -2.93
N VAL A 314 -2.01 -9.52 -3.63
CA VAL A 314 -0.77 -9.04 -3.00
C VAL A 314 -1.00 -7.72 -2.30
N MET A 315 -1.72 -6.77 -2.91
CA MET A 315 -1.98 -5.48 -2.28
C MET A 315 -2.98 -5.58 -1.12
N GLU A 316 -3.96 -6.48 -1.16
CA GLU A 316 -4.81 -6.75 0.02
C GLU A 316 -4.00 -7.35 1.18
N LEU A 317 -3.06 -8.28 0.90
CA LEU A 317 -2.11 -8.76 1.92
C LEU A 317 -1.24 -7.64 2.49
N VAL A 318 -0.68 -6.76 1.64
CA VAL A 318 0.11 -5.60 2.06
C VAL A 318 -0.70 -4.71 2.99
N LYS A 319 -1.93 -4.34 2.62
CA LYS A 319 -2.83 -3.51 3.44
C LYS A 319 -3.19 -4.20 4.76
N ASN A 320 -3.55 -5.49 4.71
CA ASN A 320 -3.88 -6.28 5.89
C ASN A 320 -2.75 -6.24 6.93
N TYR A 321 -1.52 -6.50 6.51
CA TYR A 321 -0.38 -6.52 7.42
C TYR A 321 0.17 -5.13 7.78
N ALA A 322 0.00 -4.11 6.95
CA ALA A 322 0.33 -2.73 7.31
C ALA A 322 -0.48 -2.25 8.52
N TYR A 323 -1.73 -2.74 8.64
CA TYR A 323 -2.66 -2.36 9.70
C TYR A 323 -2.70 -3.38 10.86
N ALA A 324 -2.18 -4.58 10.68
CA ALA A 324 -2.12 -5.63 11.70
C ALA A 324 -1.25 -5.27 12.91
N LYS A 325 -1.38 -6.03 13.98
CA LYS A 325 -0.56 -5.91 15.19
C LYS A 325 0.85 -6.45 14.98
N SER A 326 0.96 -7.57 14.26
CA SER A 326 2.21 -8.25 13.96
C SER A 326 2.99 -7.57 12.84
N LYS A 327 4.30 -7.55 12.97
CA LYS A 327 5.19 -7.15 11.87
C LYS A 327 5.55 -8.37 11.05
N VAL A 328 5.14 -8.39 9.80
CA VAL A 328 5.48 -9.45 8.84
C VAL A 328 6.37 -8.92 7.73
N ASN A 329 7.13 -9.80 7.10
CA ASN A 329 7.89 -9.53 5.90
C ASN A 329 7.26 -10.29 4.72
N LEU A 330 6.88 -9.57 3.68
CA LEU A 330 6.33 -10.13 2.45
C LEU A 330 7.42 -10.21 1.40
N THR A 331 7.57 -11.41 0.82
CA THR A 331 8.53 -11.67 -0.27
C THR A 331 7.93 -12.68 -1.23
N TYR A 332 8.47 -12.80 -2.45
CA TYR A 332 8.19 -13.94 -3.32
C TYR A 332 9.41 -14.87 -3.36
N PHE A 333 9.20 -16.13 -3.70
CA PHE A 333 10.30 -17.08 -3.87
C PHE A 333 10.46 -17.49 -5.33
N ARG A 334 11.72 -17.49 -5.81
CA ARG A 334 12.07 -18.09 -7.10
C ARG A 334 13.47 -18.70 -7.03
N ASP A 335 13.58 -19.96 -7.45
CA ASP A 335 14.87 -20.67 -7.52
C ASP A 335 15.49 -20.57 -8.92
N SER A 336 16.70 -21.16 -9.05
CA SER A 336 17.44 -21.21 -10.32
C SER A 336 16.75 -22.06 -11.40
N ASN A 337 15.82 -22.93 -11.03
CA ASN A 337 15.05 -23.79 -11.93
C ASN A 337 13.70 -23.14 -12.29
N ALA A 338 13.57 -21.84 -12.05
CA ALA A 338 12.34 -21.06 -12.27
C ALA A 338 11.11 -21.56 -11.48
N LYS A 339 11.30 -22.37 -10.41
CA LYS A 339 10.24 -22.73 -9.50
C LYS A 339 9.88 -21.52 -8.66
N GLU A 340 8.65 -21.09 -8.74
CA GLU A 340 8.17 -19.86 -8.11
C GLU A 340 7.04 -20.14 -7.11
N ILE A 341 7.01 -19.36 -6.02
CA ILE A 341 5.91 -19.26 -5.07
C ILE A 341 5.58 -17.77 -4.97
N ASP A 342 4.31 -17.43 -5.16
CA ASP A 342 3.89 -16.04 -5.39
C ASP A 342 4.11 -15.16 -4.17
N VAL A 343 3.83 -15.65 -2.94
CA VAL A 343 4.06 -14.89 -1.71
C VAL A 343 4.56 -15.79 -0.59
N PHE A 344 5.58 -15.35 0.10
CA PHE A 344 5.95 -15.77 1.45
C PHE A 344 5.54 -14.69 2.44
N VAL A 345 4.75 -15.05 3.44
CA VAL A 345 4.49 -14.24 4.61
C VAL A 345 5.38 -14.75 5.73
N GLU A 346 6.41 -13.99 6.09
CA GLU A 346 7.38 -14.35 7.12
C GLU A 346 7.04 -13.61 8.41
N GLU A 347 6.70 -14.36 9.46
CA GLU A 347 6.43 -13.86 10.80
C GLU A 347 7.18 -14.71 11.83
N ASN A 348 8.00 -14.07 12.69
CA ASN A 348 8.75 -14.75 13.76
C ASN A 348 9.55 -15.99 13.29
N ASN A 349 10.20 -15.90 12.13
CA ASN A 349 10.94 -16.97 11.44
C ASN A 349 10.08 -18.14 10.94
N VAL A 350 8.76 -18.03 10.96
CA VAL A 350 7.82 -18.95 10.32
C VAL A 350 7.42 -18.40 8.97
N ILE A 351 7.45 -19.24 7.94
CA ILE A 351 7.10 -18.88 6.56
C ILE A 351 5.74 -19.50 6.23
N HIS A 352 4.78 -18.67 5.89
CA HIS A 352 3.48 -19.04 5.37
C HIS A 352 3.50 -18.91 3.83
N PRO A 353 3.58 -20.03 3.09
CA PRO A 353 3.65 -19.99 1.63
C PRO A 353 2.26 -19.85 1.01
N LEU A 354 2.14 -18.94 0.04
CA LEU A 354 0.90 -18.68 -0.66
C LEU A 354 1.09 -18.72 -2.17
N GLU A 355 0.22 -19.45 -2.84
CA GLU A 355 0.06 -19.41 -4.30
C GLU A 355 -1.21 -18.63 -4.63
N ILE A 356 -1.23 -17.91 -5.75
CA ILE A 356 -2.36 -17.09 -6.18
C ILE A 356 -2.86 -17.58 -7.52
N LYS A 357 -4.12 -18.00 -7.61
CA LYS A 357 -4.70 -18.54 -8.84
C LYS A 357 -6.10 -17.94 -9.09
N LYS A 358 -6.30 -17.36 -10.25
CA LYS A 358 -7.60 -16.80 -10.69
C LYS A 358 -8.70 -17.87 -10.84
N SER A 359 -8.42 -19.14 -10.73
CA SER A 359 -9.41 -20.23 -10.83
C SER A 359 -10.23 -20.35 -9.55
N ALA A 360 -11.50 -20.78 -9.66
CA ALA A 360 -12.32 -21.17 -8.52
C ALA A 360 -11.96 -22.58 -7.98
N ALA A 361 -11.32 -23.41 -8.79
CA ALA A 361 -10.88 -24.78 -8.45
C ALA A 361 -9.46 -25.01 -9.03
N PRO A 362 -8.41 -24.41 -8.45
CA PRO A 362 -7.05 -24.63 -8.91
C PRO A 362 -6.56 -26.04 -8.57
N ASP A 363 -5.48 -26.47 -9.25
CA ASP A 363 -4.87 -27.76 -8.98
C ASP A 363 -4.25 -27.79 -7.57
N ARG A 364 -4.74 -28.70 -6.73
CA ARG A 364 -4.19 -28.89 -5.37
C ARG A 364 -2.69 -29.26 -5.34
N ARG A 365 -2.15 -29.76 -6.46
CA ARG A 365 -0.72 -30.09 -6.58
C ARG A 365 0.20 -28.91 -6.56
N GLU A 366 -0.32 -27.68 -6.74
CA GLU A 366 0.47 -26.43 -6.65
C GLU A 366 1.23 -26.30 -5.32
N ILE A 367 0.66 -26.78 -4.21
CA ILE A 367 1.32 -26.75 -2.89
C ILE A 367 2.58 -27.63 -2.79
N LYS A 368 2.81 -28.57 -3.74
CA LYS A 368 4.03 -29.38 -3.75
C LYS A 368 5.30 -28.54 -3.85
N LYS A 369 5.21 -27.32 -4.38
CA LYS A 369 6.30 -26.36 -4.44
C LYS A 369 6.82 -25.98 -3.04
N TYR A 370 5.96 -26.02 -2.02
CA TYR A 370 6.28 -25.59 -0.65
C TYR A 370 7.33 -26.46 0.03
N SER A 371 7.58 -27.68 -0.48
CA SER A 371 8.69 -28.54 -0.05
C SER A 371 10.09 -27.88 -0.16
N VAL A 372 10.22 -26.76 -0.84
CA VAL A 372 11.47 -25.97 -0.88
C VAL A 372 11.80 -25.37 0.48
N ILE A 373 10.78 -25.03 1.28
CA ILE A 373 10.94 -24.49 2.65
C ILE A 373 11.54 -25.56 3.55
N ASP A 374 10.98 -26.78 3.50
CA ASP A 374 11.44 -27.91 4.29
C ASP A 374 12.91 -28.29 3.95
N LYS A 375 13.23 -28.28 2.64
CA LYS A 375 14.61 -28.54 2.16
C LYS A 375 15.62 -27.46 2.56
N ALA A 376 15.18 -26.24 2.79
CA ALA A 376 16.00 -25.14 3.26
C ALA A 376 16.14 -25.09 4.79
N SER A 377 15.59 -26.07 5.52
CA SER A 377 15.55 -26.13 6.98
C SER A 377 14.90 -24.90 7.63
N LEU A 378 13.90 -24.33 6.94
CA LEU A 378 13.08 -23.21 7.43
C LEU A 378 11.81 -23.76 8.10
N ILE A 379 11.24 -22.98 9.01
CA ILE A 379 9.99 -23.38 9.68
C ILE A 379 8.82 -22.97 8.76
N ARG A 380 8.03 -23.97 8.34
CA ARG A 380 6.84 -23.76 7.55
C ARG A 380 5.61 -23.67 8.46
N GLY A 381 4.84 -22.61 8.31
CA GLY A 381 3.51 -22.42 8.92
C GLY A 381 2.38 -22.80 7.96
N ASN A 382 1.15 -22.50 8.37
CA ASN A 382 -0.03 -22.67 7.52
C ASN A 382 0.12 -21.86 6.23
N GLY A 383 -0.44 -22.40 5.14
CA GLY A 383 -0.39 -21.72 3.86
C GLY A 383 -1.56 -22.12 2.97
N GLY A 384 -1.41 -21.95 1.66
CA GLY A 384 -2.46 -22.40 0.76
C GLY A 384 -2.46 -21.70 -0.59
N ILE A 385 -3.57 -21.88 -1.29
CA ILE A 385 -3.81 -21.31 -2.60
C ILE A 385 -4.93 -20.28 -2.48
N ILE A 386 -4.59 -18.99 -2.59
CA ILE A 386 -5.58 -17.93 -2.64
C ILE A 386 -6.24 -17.96 -4.03
N CYS A 387 -7.54 -18.14 -4.05
CA CYS A 387 -8.27 -18.38 -5.29
C CYS A 387 -9.72 -17.86 -5.22
N MET A 388 -10.47 -18.07 -6.27
CA MET A 388 -11.87 -17.65 -6.37
C MET A 388 -12.85 -18.70 -5.88
N CYS A 389 -12.42 -19.61 -4.99
CA CYS A 389 -13.35 -20.51 -4.30
C CYS A 389 -14.31 -19.73 -3.40
N GLN A 390 -15.46 -20.31 -3.10
CA GLN A 390 -16.51 -19.64 -2.32
C GLN A 390 -16.31 -19.76 -0.80
N GLU A 391 -15.63 -20.81 -0.36
CA GLU A 391 -15.42 -21.15 1.04
C GLU A 391 -14.01 -21.72 1.22
N PRO A 392 -13.40 -21.61 2.41
CA PRO A 392 -12.13 -22.26 2.72
C PRO A 392 -12.29 -23.78 2.63
N ILE A 393 -11.40 -24.44 1.88
CA ILE A 393 -11.43 -25.91 1.71
C ILE A 393 -10.04 -26.44 2.07
N PRO A 394 -9.91 -27.36 3.05
CA PRO A 394 -8.62 -27.97 3.37
C PRO A 394 -8.04 -28.75 2.17
N ILE A 395 -6.75 -28.57 1.93
CA ILE A 395 -5.98 -29.36 0.95
C ILE A 395 -5.24 -30.50 1.68
N ASP A 396 -4.60 -30.15 2.80
CA ASP A 396 -3.95 -31.05 3.75
C ASP A 396 -4.01 -30.47 5.19
N ALA A 397 -3.17 -30.93 6.10
CA ALA A 397 -3.17 -30.48 7.50
C ALA A 397 -2.84 -28.99 7.66
N ASP A 398 -1.97 -28.45 6.80
CA ASP A 398 -1.41 -27.12 6.94
C ASP A 398 -1.85 -26.16 5.82
N ASN A 399 -2.52 -26.65 4.77
CA ASN A 399 -2.83 -25.88 3.60
C ASN A 399 -4.31 -25.90 3.23
N CYS A 400 -4.81 -24.75 2.77
CA CYS A 400 -6.21 -24.58 2.33
C CYS A 400 -6.30 -23.93 0.94
N PHE A 401 -7.40 -24.15 0.23
CA PHE A 401 -7.89 -23.17 -0.73
C PHE A 401 -8.52 -22.01 0.06
N ILE A 402 -8.11 -20.80 -0.27
CA ILE A 402 -8.42 -19.59 0.48
C ILE A 402 -9.20 -18.64 -0.42
N PRO A 403 -10.47 -18.31 -0.12
CA PRO A 403 -11.20 -17.27 -0.81
C PRO A 403 -10.49 -15.90 -0.69
N SER A 404 -10.33 -15.20 -1.81
CA SER A 404 -9.61 -13.91 -1.80
C SER A 404 -10.28 -12.82 -0.97
N ASN A 405 -11.58 -12.90 -0.72
CA ASN A 405 -12.31 -11.96 0.12
C ASN A 405 -12.11 -12.17 1.63
N LEU A 406 -11.31 -13.16 2.03
CA LEU A 406 -10.93 -13.39 3.43
C LEU A 406 -9.60 -12.73 3.83
N ILE A 407 -8.90 -12.11 2.87
CA ILE A 407 -7.59 -11.48 3.07
C ILE A 407 -7.70 -10.14 3.81
#